data_ca1a950eb1d598ba7a7ca54d65918023
#
_entry.id   ca1a950eb1d598ba7a7ca54d65918023
#
_cell.length_a   1.000
_cell.length_b   1.000
_cell.length_c   1.000
_cell.angle_alpha   90.00
_cell.angle_beta   90.00
_cell.angle_gamma   90.00
#
_symmetry.space_group_name_H-M   'P 1'
#
loop_
_entity.id
_entity.type
_entity.pdbx_description
1 polymer ?
#
loop_
_entity_poly.entity_id
_entity_poly.type
_entity_poly.pdbx_seq_one_letter_code
_entity_poly.pdbx_strand_id
1 'polypeptide(L)'
;MRSGSLRHRVVVQGQTQTPNGMGGFSVTWSELFKSRAAIWPLSSKEQLDAMKLESVITNKIRIRYRAGITSKNRIVFGSRIFNIQGAPINADERNKTLDLLVTEDT
;
A
#
# COMPACT_ATOMS: atom_id res chain seq x y z
N MET A 1 14.20 13.37 -0.89
CA MET A 1 13.26 13.06 -1.97
C MET A 1 12.63 14.33 -2.51
N ARG A 2 12.53 14.42 -3.81
CA ARG A 2 11.93 15.61 -4.45
C ARG A 2 10.42 15.45 -4.47
N SER A 3 9.70 16.51 -4.14
CA SER A 3 8.24 16.49 -4.15
C SER A 3 7.65 16.15 -5.53
N GLY A 4 8.38 16.47 -6.61
CA GLY A 4 7.94 16.18 -7.98
C GLY A 4 7.88 14.69 -8.32
N SER A 5 8.52 13.81 -7.53
CA SER A 5 8.42 12.36 -7.76
C SER A 5 7.10 11.78 -7.25
N LEU A 6 6.39 12.49 -6.39
CA LEU A 6 5.09 12.07 -5.87
C LEU A 6 3.98 12.72 -6.71
N ARG A 7 3.75 12.16 -7.90
CA ARG A 7 2.88 12.77 -8.91
C ARG A 7 1.42 12.30 -8.84
N HIS A 8 1.19 11.13 -8.28
CA HIS A 8 -0.15 10.53 -8.31
C HIS A 8 -0.87 10.80 -7.00
N ARG A 9 -2.15 11.07 -7.08
CA ARG A 9 -2.99 11.16 -5.89
C ARG A 9 -3.61 9.80 -5.65
N VAL A 10 -3.41 9.28 -4.44
CA VAL A 10 -3.95 8.00 -4.04
C VAL A 10 -4.77 8.15 -2.77
N VAL A 11 -5.65 7.20 -2.54
CA VAL A 11 -6.45 7.12 -1.33
C VAL A 11 -5.95 5.91 -0.54
N VAL A 12 -5.63 6.12 0.73
CA VAL A 12 -5.29 5.02 1.63
C VAL A 12 -6.56 4.62 2.36
N GLN A 13 -6.94 3.35 2.24
CA GLN A 13 -8.13 2.80 2.86
C GLN A 13 -7.76 1.85 3.99
N GLY A 14 -8.58 1.84 5.02
CA GLY A 14 -8.44 0.92 6.13
C GLY A 14 -9.62 -0.05 6.17
N GLN A 15 -9.39 -1.17 6.81
CA GLN A 15 -10.41 -2.20 7.03
C GLN A 15 -11.14 -1.96 8.34
N THR A 16 -12.46 -2.08 8.30
CA THR A 16 -13.28 -2.12 9.50
C THR A 16 -14.04 -3.44 9.50
N GLN A 17 -13.95 -4.17 10.60
CA GLN A 17 -14.71 -5.40 10.79
C GLN A 17 -15.92 -5.10 11.62
N THR A 18 -17.12 -5.46 11.11
CA THR A 18 -18.37 -5.25 11.80
C THR A 18 -19.04 -6.60 12.01
N PRO A 19 -19.50 -6.91 13.25
CA PRO A 19 -20.26 -8.16 13.48
C PRO A 19 -21.48 -8.23 12.56
N ASN A 20 -21.67 -9.37 11.89
CA ASN A 20 -22.77 -9.55 10.94
C ASN A 20 -24.01 -10.18 11.57
N GLY A 21 -24.01 -10.42 12.88
CA GLY A 21 -25.13 -11.03 13.59
C GLY A 21 -25.23 -12.55 13.44
N MET A 22 -24.33 -13.16 12.66
CA MET A 22 -24.33 -14.60 12.38
C MET A 22 -23.07 -15.29 12.92
N GLY A 23 -22.40 -14.68 13.88
CA GLY A 23 -21.17 -15.22 14.45
C GLY A 23 -19.90 -14.90 13.66
N GLY A 24 -20.02 -14.16 12.57
CA GLY A 24 -18.89 -13.73 11.75
C GLY A 24 -18.78 -12.22 11.69
N PHE A 25 -17.91 -11.73 10.81
CA PHE A 25 -17.69 -10.31 10.62
C PHE A 25 -17.80 -9.96 9.15
N SER A 26 -18.35 -8.78 8.87
CA SER A 26 -18.27 -8.16 7.56
C SER A 26 -17.09 -7.20 7.52
N VAL A 27 -16.35 -7.20 6.41
CA VAL A 27 -15.22 -6.30 6.22
C VAL A 27 -15.66 -5.15 5.33
N THR A 28 -15.44 -3.93 5.81
CA THR A 28 -15.74 -2.72 5.06
C THR A 28 -14.46 -1.92 4.89
N TRP A 29 -14.25 -1.38 3.69
CA TRP A 29 -13.13 -0.48 3.44
C TRP A 29 -13.60 0.95 3.52
N SER A 30 -12.84 1.78 4.23
CA SER A 30 -13.14 3.21 4.35
C SER A 30 -11.90 4.03 4.08
N GLU A 31 -12.09 5.22 3.53
CA GLU A 31 -10.99 6.14 3.30
C GLU A 31 -10.43 6.63 4.63
N LEU A 32 -9.12 6.48 4.82
CA LEU A 32 -8.43 7.03 5.97
C LEU A 32 -7.87 8.41 5.66
N PHE A 33 -7.18 8.55 4.53
CA PHE A 33 -6.63 9.82 4.09
C PHE A 33 -6.23 9.73 2.63
N LYS A 34 -6.00 10.88 2.02
CA LYS A 34 -5.45 11.00 0.67
C LYS A 34 -3.97 11.36 0.77
N SER A 35 -3.19 10.89 -0.17
CA SER A 35 -1.76 11.17 -0.21
C SER A 35 -1.30 11.27 -1.64
N ARG A 36 -0.14 11.91 -1.83
CA ARG A 36 0.55 11.84 -3.10
C ARG A 36 1.51 10.67 -3.07
N ALA A 37 1.67 10.03 -4.22
CA ALA A 37 2.47 8.82 -4.31
C ALA A 37 3.25 8.77 -5.62
N ALA A 38 4.38 8.07 -5.57
CA ALA A 38 5.07 7.60 -6.75
C ALA A 38 4.83 6.10 -6.87
N ILE A 39 4.49 5.64 -8.06
CA ILE A 39 4.14 4.25 -8.31
C ILE A 39 5.06 3.72 -9.40
N TRP A 40 5.76 2.61 -9.11
CA TRP A 40 6.63 1.96 -10.06
C TRP A 40 6.25 0.50 -10.21
N PRO A 41 6.22 -0.04 -11.45
CA PRO A 41 6.15 -1.48 -11.61
C PRO A 41 7.50 -2.09 -11.21
N LEU A 42 7.49 -3.28 -10.65
CA LEU A 42 8.73 -3.99 -10.37
C LEU A 42 9.26 -4.63 -11.63
N SER A 43 10.59 -4.65 -11.77
CA SER A 43 11.25 -5.39 -12.84
C SER A 43 11.09 -6.90 -12.61
N SER A 44 11.32 -7.69 -13.65
CA SER A 44 11.24 -9.15 -13.55
C SER A 44 12.17 -9.70 -12.47
N LYS A 45 13.37 -9.13 -12.36
CA LYS A 45 14.33 -9.53 -11.33
C LYS A 45 13.81 -9.23 -9.92
N GLU A 46 13.25 -8.03 -9.74
CA GLU A 46 12.71 -7.62 -8.45
C GLU A 46 11.50 -8.48 -8.06
N GLN A 47 10.66 -8.82 -9.03
CA GLN A 47 9.52 -9.71 -8.77
C GLN A 47 10.00 -11.10 -8.36
N LEU A 48 11.05 -11.60 -9.01
CA LEU A 48 11.61 -12.91 -8.65
C LEU A 48 12.18 -12.90 -7.24
N ASP A 49 12.88 -11.84 -6.86
CA ASP A 49 13.41 -11.71 -5.50
C ASP A 49 12.28 -11.60 -4.47
N ALA A 50 11.21 -10.90 -4.80
CA ALA A 50 10.04 -10.77 -3.93
C ALA A 50 9.33 -12.11 -3.74
N MET A 51 9.26 -12.95 -4.76
CA MET A 51 8.64 -14.27 -4.69
C MET A 51 9.33 -15.20 -3.70
N LYS A 52 10.62 -14.98 -3.42
CA LYS A 52 11.34 -15.74 -2.40
C LYS A 52 10.80 -15.46 -1.00
N LEU A 53 10.05 -14.39 -0.82
CA LEU A 53 9.42 -14.03 0.43
C LEU A 53 7.96 -14.52 0.52
N GLU A 54 7.58 -15.44 -0.35
CA GLU A 54 6.24 -16.01 -0.43
C GLU A 54 5.14 -14.98 -0.74
N SER A 55 5.53 -13.85 -1.33
CA SER A 55 4.62 -12.77 -1.71
C SER A 55 4.77 -12.45 -3.18
N VAL A 56 3.65 -12.24 -3.87
CA VAL A 56 3.68 -11.75 -5.26
C VAL A 56 3.60 -10.23 -5.20
N ILE A 57 4.74 -9.58 -5.45
CA ILE A 57 4.81 -8.12 -5.45
C ILE A 57 4.82 -7.64 -6.89
N THR A 58 3.85 -6.82 -7.26
CA THR A 58 3.75 -6.28 -8.61
C THR A 58 4.30 -4.88 -8.74
N ASN A 59 4.18 -4.08 -7.69
CA ASN A 59 4.54 -2.66 -7.73
C ASN A 59 5.18 -2.23 -6.42
N LYS A 60 5.86 -1.10 -6.50
CA LYS A 60 6.36 -0.37 -5.34
C LYS A 60 5.71 1.00 -5.34
N ILE A 61 5.18 1.40 -4.19
CA ILE A 61 4.56 2.72 -4.02
C ILE A 61 5.31 3.47 -2.93
N ARG A 62 5.66 4.71 -3.21
CA ARG A 62 6.28 5.58 -2.22
C ARG A 62 5.32 6.72 -1.91
N ILE A 63 5.05 6.92 -0.63
CA ILE A 63 4.20 8.01 -0.15
C ILE A 63 4.97 8.83 0.89
N ARG A 64 4.43 9.98 1.27
CA ARG A 64 4.98 10.73 2.38
C ARG A 64 4.79 9.95 3.67
N TYR A 65 5.75 10.07 4.58
CA TYR A 65 5.67 9.37 5.86
C TYR A 65 4.38 9.71 6.59
N ARG A 66 3.74 8.66 7.10
CA ARG A 66 2.58 8.78 7.97
C ARG A 66 2.50 7.55 8.85
N ALA A 67 2.33 7.76 10.15
CA ALA A 67 2.19 6.66 11.10
C ALA A 67 0.84 5.98 10.93
N GLY A 68 0.76 4.73 11.32
CA GLY A 68 -0.50 3.98 11.33
C GLY A 68 -0.79 3.17 10.06
N ILE A 69 0.09 3.22 9.05
CA ILE A 69 -0.09 2.41 7.85
C ILE A 69 0.45 1.01 8.12
N THR A 70 -0.34 -0.01 7.80
CA THR A 70 0.03 -1.40 7.99
C THR A 70 -0.33 -2.22 6.76
N SER A 71 0.04 -3.50 6.76
CA SER A 71 -0.32 -4.42 5.68
C SER A 71 -1.83 -4.66 5.56
N LYS A 72 -2.62 -4.20 6.54
CA LYS A 72 -4.08 -4.28 6.50
C LYS A 72 -4.72 -3.13 5.71
N ASN A 73 -3.92 -2.13 5.33
CA ASN A 73 -4.39 -1.03 4.50
C ASN A 73 -4.26 -1.38 3.03
N ARG A 74 -4.94 -0.63 2.19
CA ARG A 74 -4.77 -0.74 0.74
C ARG A 74 -4.73 0.65 0.12
N ILE A 75 -4.14 0.73 -1.07
CA ILE A 75 -3.99 1.98 -1.81
C ILE A 75 -4.94 1.92 -3.01
N VAL A 76 -5.71 2.98 -3.21
CA VAL A 76 -6.58 3.11 -4.37
C VAL A 76 -6.11 4.27 -5.22
N PHE A 77 -5.85 3.98 -6.49
CA PHE A 77 -5.45 4.99 -7.47
C PHE A 77 -6.38 4.89 -8.67
N GLY A 78 -7.35 5.81 -8.75
CA GLY A 78 -8.38 5.73 -9.77
C GLY A 78 -9.19 4.45 -9.62
N SER A 79 -9.19 3.62 -10.65
CA SER A 79 -9.83 2.31 -10.63
C SER A 79 -8.90 1.16 -10.20
N ARG A 80 -7.64 1.48 -9.89
CA ARG A 80 -6.64 0.49 -9.52
C ARG A 80 -6.58 0.34 -8.02
N ILE A 81 -6.50 -0.90 -7.54
CA ILE A 81 -6.41 -1.21 -6.11
C ILE A 81 -5.11 -1.98 -5.87
N PHE A 82 -4.35 -1.52 -4.88
CA PHE A 82 -3.08 -2.15 -4.50
C PHE A 82 -3.16 -2.60 -3.06
N ASN A 83 -2.93 -3.88 -2.83
CA ASN A 83 -2.88 -4.43 -1.47
C ASN A 83 -1.45 -4.38 -0.95
N ILE A 84 -1.27 -3.83 0.24
CA ILE A 84 0.07 -3.70 0.85
C ILE A 84 0.51 -5.06 1.34
N GLN A 85 1.74 -5.45 0.99
CA GLN A 85 2.34 -6.71 1.40
C GLN A 85 3.47 -6.41 2.39
N GLY A 86 3.35 -6.93 3.60
CA GLY A 86 4.34 -6.73 4.63
C GLY A 86 4.28 -5.35 5.27
N ALA A 87 5.26 -5.06 6.12
CA ALA A 87 5.32 -3.78 6.81
C ALA A 87 5.85 -2.68 5.90
N PRO A 88 5.32 -1.46 6.01
CA PRO A 88 5.88 -0.32 5.29
C PRO A 88 7.35 -0.08 5.67
N ILE A 89 8.14 0.31 4.69
CA ILE A 89 9.57 0.57 4.90
C ILE A 89 9.77 2.08 5.02
N ASN A 90 10.27 2.51 6.17
CA ASN A 90 10.63 3.91 6.39
C ASN A 90 11.98 4.16 5.73
N ALA A 91 11.97 4.83 4.59
CA ALA A 91 13.18 5.05 3.80
C ALA A 91 14.22 5.81 4.63
N ASP A 92 15.41 5.23 4.78
CA ASP A 92 16.52 5.76 5.57
C ASP A 92 16.14 6.08 7.02
N GLU A 93 15.01 5.58 7.50
CA GLU A 93 14.51 5.80 8.86
C GLU A 93 14.41 7.30 9.22
N ARG A 94 14.14 8.15 8.22
CA ARG A 94 14.10 9.60 8.40
C ARG A 94 12.71 10.17 8.60
N ASN A 95 11.68 9.31 8.61
CA ASN A 95 10.28 9.73 8.74
C ASN A 95 9.87 10.74 7.66
N LYS A 96 10.41 10.60 6.46
CA LYS A 96 10.07 11.48 5.33
C LYS A 96 9.17 10.79 4.31
N THR A 97 9.46 9.53 4.02
CA THR A 97 8.70 8.74 3.06
C THR A 97 8.57 7.31 3.54
N LEU A 98 7.51 6.65 3.06
CA LEU A 98 7.32 5.22 3.27
C LEU A 98 7.31 4.53 1.91
N ASP A 99 8.05 3.44 1.81
CA ASP A 99 8.03 2.57 0.65
C ASP A 99 7.13 1.38 0.95
N LEU A 100 6.16 1.14 0.07
CA LEU A 100 5.18 0.07 0.23
C LEU A 100 5.38 -0.91 -0.91
N LEU A 101 5.56 -2.18 -0.56
CA LEU A 101 5.54 -3.25 -1.55
C LEU A 101 4.11 -3.72 -1.67
N VAL A 102 3.57 -3.72 -2.87
CA VAL A 102 2.14 -3.93 -3.07
C VAL A 102 1.88 -4.93 -4.20
N THR A 103 0.71 -5.56 -4.12
CA THR A 103 0.18 -6.40 -5.20
C THR A 103 -1.03 -5.70 -5.78
N GLU A 104 -1.01 -5.48 -7.09
CA GLU A 104 -2.16 -4.90 -7.77
C GLU A 104 -3.28 -5.93 -7.86
N ASP A 105 -4.46 -5.54 -7.39
CA ASP A 105 -5.65 -6.37 -7.47
C ASP A 105 -6.32 -6.11 -8.82
N THR A 106 -6.42 -7.14 -9.62
CA THR A 106 -7.00 -7.05 -10.97
C THR A 106 -8.37 -7.71 -11.07
#